data_73a77e53a41160e5fa9e9a0f0d080244
#
_entry.id   73a77e53a41160e5fa9e9a0f0d080244
#
_cell.length_a   1.000
_cell.length_b   1.000
_cell.length_c   1.000
_cell.angle_alpha   90.00
_cell.angle_beta   90.00
_cell.angle_gamma   90.00
#
_symmetry.space_group_name_H-M   'P 1'
#
loop_
_entity.id
_entity.type
_entity.pdbx_description
1 polymer ?
#
loop_
_entity_poly.entity_id
_entity_poly.type
_entity_poly.pdbx_seq_one_letter_code
_entity_poly.pdbx_strand_id
1 'polypeptide(L)'
;MADQMILTGIGVGSRAVRAEVFRLQPRAVLPPHAKRTGEANEEIALIDGAVARLESMYLEKISAAESADLREILQAQLALATDPELTDVAHTFCNSGWNATTAIQLAITNLSHCLRAQEVSSVSALPI
;
A
#
# COMPACT_ATOMS: atom_id res chain seq x y z
N MET A 1 19.97 10.75 -26.99
CA MET A 1 21.09 9.97 -26.46
C MET A 1 20.78 9.57 -25.02
N ALA A 2 20.88 8.30 -24.74
CA ALA A 2 20.74 7.83 -23.38
C ALA A 2 21.97 8.20 -22.56
N ASP A 3 21.80 8.81 -21.42
CA ASP A 3 22.88 9.08 -20.48
C ASP A 3 23.44 7.76 -19.96
N GLN A 4 24.77 7.61 -20.08
CA GLN A 4 25.44 6.46 -19.48
C GLN A 4 25.74 6.76 -18.03
N MET A 5 25.27 5.89 -17.14
CA MET A 5 25.58 5.95 -15.72
C MET A 5 26.44 4.76 -15.37
N ILE A 6 27.59 5.01 -14.77
CA ILE A 6 28.48 3.96 -14.29
C ILE A 6 28.39 3.90 -12.78
N LEU A 7 28.00 2.72 -12.27
CA LEU A 7 27.94 2.47 -10.84
C LEU A 7 29.09 1.53 -10.48
N THR A 8 29.80 1.86 -9.41
CA THR A 8 30.90 1.04 -8.90
C THR A 8 30.46 0.33 -7.63
N GLY A 9 30.75 -0.93 -7.54
CA GLY A 9 30.39 -1.75 -6.41
C GLY A 9 31.38 -2.89 -6.19
N ILE A 10 31.06 -3.76 -5.24
CA ILE A 10 31.85 -4.95 -4.95
C ILE A 10 31.23 -6.13 -5.68
N GLY A 11 32.02 -6.80 -6.52
CA GLY A 11 31.59 -7.99 -7.23
C GLY A 11 31.73 -9.25 -6.40
N VAL A 12 30.73 -10.11 -6.45
CA VAL A 12 30.74 -11.44 -5.85
C VAL A 12 30.54 -12.44 -6.99
N GLY A 13 31.52 -13.32 -7.19
CA GLY A 13 31.52 -14.29 -8.28
C GLY A 13 32.47 -13.92 -9.41
N SER A 14 32.56 -14.80 -10.39
CA SER A 14 33.52 -14.69 -11.50
C SER A 14 32.91 -14.34 -12.85
N ARG A 15 31.63 -14.06 -12.91
CA ARG A 15 30.92 -13.81 -14.17
C ARG A 15 30.48 -12.37 -14.31
N ALA A 16 30.66 -11.82 -15.50
CA ALA A 16 30.00 -10.59 -15.92
C ALA A 16 28.66 -10.93 -16.59
N VAL A 17 27.64 -10.18 -16.27
CA VAL A 17 26.30 -10.35 -16.85
C VAL A 17 25.87 -9.04 -17.48
N ARG A 18 25.33 -9.15 -18.69
CA ARG A 18 24.71 -8.01 -19.36
C ARG A 18 23.20 -8.24 -19.39
N ALA A 19 22.46 -7.33 -18.78
CA ALA A 19 21.00 -7.46 -18.66
C ALA A 19 20.35 -6.08 -18.75
N GLU A 20 19.09 -6.09 -19.09
CA GLU A 20 18.25 -4.90 -19.05
C GLU A 20 17.97 -4.54 -17.59
N VAL A 21 18.18 -3.28 -17.23
CA VAL A 21 17.93 -2.82 -15.88
C VAL A 21 16.51 -2.29 -15.78
N PHE A 22 15.74 -2.86 -14.86
CA PHE A 22 14.42 -2.38 -14.52
C PHE A 22 14.50 -1.57 -13.22
N ARG A 23 14.23 -0.27 -13.32
CA ARG A 23 14.23 0.61 -12.14
C ARG A 23 12.86 0.56 -11.47
N LEU A 24 12.83 0.10 -10.23
CA LEU A 24 11.62 0.20 -9.42
C LEU A 24 11.34 1.66 -9.08
N GLN A 25 10.08 2.05 -9.24
CA GLN A 25 9.69 3.40 -8.84
C GLN A 25 9.86 3.54 -7.33
N PRO A 26 10.40 4.68 -6.86
CA PRO A 26 10.51 4.91 -5.43
C PRO A 26 9.11 4.96 -4.81
N ARG A 27 9.01 4.56 -3.53
CA ARG A 27 7.79 4.69 -2.76
C ARG A 27 7.35 6.16 -2.77
N ALA A 28 6.07 6.41 -2.98
CA ALA A 28 5.53 7.76 -2.94
C ALA A 28 5.87 8.43 -1.59
N VAL A 29 6.33 9.67 -1.67
CA VAL A 29 6.57 10.46 -0.46
C VAL A 29 5.22 10.92 0.08
N LEU A 30 4.90 10.48 1.29
CA LEU A 30 3.65 10.87 1.94
C LEU A 30 3.79 12.24 2.60
N PRO A 31 2.76 13.09 2.53
CA PRO A 31 2.80 14.36 3.22
C PRO A 31 2.84 14.17 4.74
N PRO A 32 3.35 15.19 5.49
CA PRO A 32 3.31 15.12 6.94
C PRO A 32 1.88 15.06 7.46
N HIS A 33 1.70 14.54 8.67
CA HIS A 33 0.40 14.47 9.30
C HIS A 33 -0.21 15.86 9.48
N ALA A 34 -1.46 16.01 9.10
CA ALA A 34 -2.16 17.30 9.14
C ALA A 34 -3.59 17.14 9.62
N LYS A 35 -4.06 18.12 10.38
CA LYS A 35 -5.44 18.21 10.81
C LYS A 35 -6.34 18.58 9.63
N ARG A 36 -7.60 18.14 9.69
CA ARG A 36 -8.60 18.58 8.72
C ARG A 36 -8.88 20.09 8.88
N THR A 37 -9.14 20.73 7.76
CA THR A 37 -9.51 22.16 7.75
C THR A 37 -11.02 22.36 7.61
N GLY A 38 -11.73 21.33 7.12
CA GLY A 38 -13.17 21.31 6.94
C GLY A 38 -13.85 20.31 7.89
N GLU A 39 -15.05 19.92 7.52
CA GLU A 39 -15.82 18.97 8.30
C GLU A 39 -15.35 17.52 8.06
N ALA A 40 -15.56 16.66 9.06
CA ALA A 40 -15.20 15.25 8.97
C ALA A 40 -15.87 14.55 7.78
N ASN A 41 -17.12 14.86 7.50
CA ASN A 41 -17.87 14.27 6.39
C ASN A 41 -17.24 14.55 5.02
N GLU A 42 -16.64 15.71 4.84
CA GLU A 42 -15.93 16.05 3.60
C GLU A 42 -14.69 15.17 3.42
N GLU A 43 -13.94 14.98 4.48
CA GLU A 43 -12.75 14.12 4.47
C GLU A 43 -13.11 12.65 4.27
N ILE A 44 -14.18 12.19 4.91
CA ILE A 44 -14.71 10.84 4.73
C ILE A 44 -15.13 10.60 3.28
N ALA A 45 -15.80 11.58 2.67
CA ALA A 45 -16.18 11.49 1.27
C ALA A 45 -14.99 11.39 0.32
N LEU A 46 -13.87 12.06 0.62
CA LEU A 46 -12.63 11.93 -0.13
C LEU A 46 -12.06 10.51 -0.04
N ILE A 47 -12.07 9.92 1.13
CA ILE A 47 -11.63 8.54 1.34
C ILE A 47 -12.50 7.57 0.54
N ASP A 48 -13.81 7.67 0.67
CA ASP A 48 -14.75 6.78 0.00
C ASP A 48 -14.65 6.88 -1.52
N GLY A 49 -14.49 8.10 -2.02
CA GLY A 49 -14.27 8.35 -3.45
C GLY A 49 -12.95 7.77 -3.96
N ALA A 50 -11.89 7.86 -3.18
CA ALA A 50 -10.59 7.29 -3.53
C ALA A 50 -10.65 5.75 -3.55
N VAL A 51 -11.30 5.14 -2.58
CA VAL A 51 -11.49 3.69 -2.52
C VAL A 51 -12.30 3.20 -3.73
N ALA A 52 -13.37 3.90 -4.09
CA ALA A 52 -14.18 3.56 -5.25
C ALA A 52 -13.39 3.62 -6.56
N ARG A 53 -12.54 4.64 -6.72
CA ARG A 53 -11.66 4.75 -7.90
C ARG A 53 -10.62 3.65 -7.94
N LEU A 54 -10.06 3.31 -6.80
CA LEU A 54 -9.09 2.23 -6.68
C LEU A 54 -9.72 0.89 -7.03
N GLU A 55 -10.94 0.63 -6.56
CA GLU A 55 -11.71 -0.56 -6.91
C GLU A 55 -11.90 -0.68 -8.41
N SER A 56 -12.35 0.39 -9.08
CA SER A 56 -12.52 0.41 -10.53
C SER A 56 -11.22 0.11 -11.27
N MET A 57 -10.12 0.69 -10.83
CA MET A 57 -8.80 0.48 -11.44
C MET A 57 -8.36 -0.98 -11.30
N TYR A 58 -8.55 -1.59 -10.13
CA TYR A 58 -8.20 -3.00 -9.92
C TYR A 58 -9.09 -3.93 -10.74
N LEU A 59 -10.38 -3.67 -10.84
CA LEU A 59 -11.29 -4.48 -11.64
C LEU A 59 -10.90 -4.46 -13.13
N GLU A 60 -10.46 -3.32 -13.66
CA GLU A 60 -9.93 -3.24 -15.02
C GLU A 60 -8.66 -4.07 -15.18
N LYS A 61 -7.74 -3.99 -14.23
CA LYS A 61 -6.50 -4.77 -14.27
C LYS A 61 -6.77 -6.28 -14.15
N ILE A 62 -7.72 -6.68 -13.33
CA ILE A 62 -8.13 -8.07 -13.18
C ILE A 62 -8.72 -8.60 -14.49
N SER A 63 -9.57 -7.81 -15.14
CA SER A 63 -10.14 -8.17 -16.46
C SER A 63 -9.08 -8.32 -17.54
N ALA A 64 -8.02 -7.50 -17.48
CA ALA A 64 -6.93 -7.53 -18.45
C ALA A 64 -5.82 -8.53 -18.11
N ALA A 65 -5.88 -9.16 -16.95
CA ALA A 65 -4.83 -10.08 -16.51
C ALA A 65 -4.76 -11.32 -17.41
N GLU A 66 -3.55 -11.61 -17.91
CA GLU A 66 -3.30 -12.70 -18.85
C GLU A 66 -3.11 -14.05 -18.15
N SER A 67 -2.75 -14.06 -16.88
CA SER A 67 -2.53 -15.26 -16.12
C SER A 67 -3.46 -15.36 -14.90
N ALA A 68 -3.77 -16.60 -14.50
CA ALA A 68 -4.56 -16.85 -13.30
C ALA A 68 -3.84 -16.38 -12.03
N ASP A 69 -2.53 -16.56 -11.98
CA ASP A 69 -1.70 -16.17 -10.83
C ASP A 69 -1.72 -14.65 -10.64
N LEU A 70 -1.56 -13.88 -11.72
CA LEU A 70 -1.64 -12.43 -11.67
C LEU A 70 -3.03 -11.98 -11.22
N ARG A 71 -4.06 -12.62 -11.72
CA ARG A 71 -5.45 -12.31 -11.34
C ARG A 71 -5.69 -12.53 -9.85
N GLU A 72 -5.21 -13.64 -9.30
CA GLU A 72 -5.32 -13.92 -7.87
C GLU A 72 -4.61 -12.89 -7.01
N ILE A 73 -3.40 -12.47 -7.42
CA ILE A 73 -2.64 -11.42 -6.73
C ILE A 73 -3.41 -10.11 -6.72
N LEU A 74 -3.94 -9.71 -7.87
CA LEU A 74 -4.71 -8.47 -7.99
C LEU A 74 -6.00 -8.52 -7.17
N GLN A 75 -6.68 -9.67 -7.15
CA GLN A 75 -7.87 -9.86 -6.33
C GLN A 75 -7.56 -9.75 -4.83
N ALA A 76 -6.44 -10.31 -4.39
CA ALA A 76 -6.00 -10.20 -3.00
C ALA A 76 -5.68 -8.75 -2.63
N GLN A 77 -5.00 -8.02 -3.51
CA GLN A 77 -4.70 -6.60 -3.29
C GLN A 77 -5.97 -5.76 -3.23
N LEU A 78 -6.95 -6.04 -4.10
CA LEU A 78 -8.24 -5.36 -4.10
C LEU A 78 -8.98 -5.61 -2.78
N ALA A 79 -9.00 -6.84 -2.30
CA ALA A 79 -9.63 -7.20 -1.04
C ALA A 79 -9.04 -6.42 0.15
N LEU A 80 -7.71 -6.24 0.16
CA LEU A 80 -7.04 -5.44 1.20
C LEU A 80 -7.39 -3.95 1.09
N ALA A 81 -7.38 -3.42 -0.13
CA ALA A 81 -7.63 -2.00 -0.38
C ALA A 81 -9.08 -1.59 -0.07
N THR A 82 -10.01 -2.52 -0.22
CA THR A 82 -11.46 -2.28 -0.01
C THR A 82 -11.97 -2.89 1.30
N ASP A 83 -11.08 -3.30 2.19
CA ASP A 83 -11.47 -3.88 3.47
C ASP A 83 -12.25 -2.85 4.30
N PRO A 84 -13.48 -3.17 4.73
CA PRO A 84 -14.29 -2.28 5.56
C PRO A 84 -13.59 -1.88 6.87
N GLU A 85 -12.78 -2.75 7.43
CA GLU A 85 -12.03 -2.46 8.66
C GLU A 85 -11.07 -1.28 8.46
N LEU A 86 -10.35 -1.25 7.33
CA LEU A 86 -9.48 -0.14 6.97
C LEU A 86 -10.26 1.17 6.84
N THR A 87 -11.37 1.13 6.13
CA THR A 87 -12.22 2.29 5.88
C THR A 87 -12.83 2.82 7.18
N ASP A 88 -13.33 1.94 8.02
CA ASP A 88 -13.95 2.31 9.31
C ASP A 88 -12.93 2.96 10.25
N VAL A 89 -11.73 2.43 10.33
CA VAL A 89 -10.65 3.01 11.15
C VAL A 89 -10.25 4.39 10.60
N ALA A 90 -10.15 4.54 9.28
CA ALA A 90 -9.85 5.82 8.65
C ALA A 90 -10.96 6.85 8.93
N HIS A 91 -12.22 6.46 8.85
CA HIS A 91 -13.35 7.34 9.20
C HIS A 91 -13.26 7.81 10.65
N THR A 92 -12.89 6.92 11.57
CA THR A 92 -12.71 7.26 12.98
C THR A 92 -11.63 8.33 13.16
N PHE A 93 -10.50 8.21 12.45
CA PHE A 93 -9.45 9.22 12.50
C PHE A 93 -9.90 10.56 11.91
N CYS A 94 -10.71 10.57 10.85
CA CYS A 94 -11.31 11.80 10.33
C CYS A 94 -12.21 12.48 11.37
N ASN A 95 -13.02 11.71 12.08
CA ASN A 95 -13.86 12.21 13.15
C ASN A 95 -13.03 12.75 14.34
N SER A 96 -11.83 12.23 14.53
CA SER A 96 -10.90 12.69 15.56
C SER A 96 -10.15 13.98 15.19
N GLY A 97 -10.32 14.48 13.97
CA GLY A 97 -9.77 15.76 13.55
C GLY A 97 -8.66 15.68 12.50
N TRP A 98 -8.34 14.50 11.98
CA TRP A 98 -7.33 14.33 10.94
C TRP A 98 -7.91 14.53 9.53
N ASN A 99 -7.07 14.97 8.59
CA ASN A 99 -7.48 15.02 7.19
C ASN A 99 -7.49 13.61 6.56
N ALA A 100 -8.06 13.48 5.36
CA ALA A 100 -8.23 12.18 4.70
C ALA A 100 -6.89 11.45 4.51
N THR A 101 -5.87 12.12 4.02
CA THR A 101 -4.55 11.51 3.76
C THR A 101 -3.93 10.99 5.05
N THR A 102 -3.94 11.79 6.11
CA THR A 102 -3.41 11.38 7.42
C THR A 102 -4.23 10.24 8.01
N ALA A 103 -5.56 10.31 7.91
CA ALA A 103 -6.45 9.27 8.42
C ALA A 103 -6.14 7.90 7.79
N ILE A 104 -5.92 7.86 6.49
CA ILE A 104 -5.53 6.62 5.79
C ILE A 104 -4.15 6.13 6.25
N GLN A 105 -3.18 7.02 6.38
CA GLN A 105 -1.84 6.65 6.86
C GLN A 105 -1.89 6.03 8.26
N LEU A 106 -2.65 6.65 9.17
CA LEU A 106 -2.81 6.17 10.54
C LEU A 106 -3.57 4.84 10.59
N ALA A 107 -4.58 4.68 9.74
CA ALA A 107 -5.35 3.43 9.64
C ALA A 107 -4.46 2.26 9.16
N ILE A 108 -3.65 2.47 8.14
CA ILE A 108 -2.72 1.47 7.62
C ILE A 108 -1.70 1.08 8.70
N THR A 109 -1.14 2.05 9.40
CA THR A 109 -0.18 1.81 10.47
C THR A 109 -0.81 1.00 11.61
N ASN A 110 -2.03 1.35 12.00
CA ASN A 110 -2.78 0.65 13.04
C ASN A 110 -3.02 -0.82 12.68
N LEU A 111 -3.51 -1.08 11.46
CA LEU A 111 -3.74 -2.46 10.99
C LEU A 111 -2.44 -3.25 10.87
N SER A 112 -1.37 -2.63 10.41
CA SER A 112 -0.05 -3.28 10.35
C SER A 112 0.45 -3.69 11.73
N HIS A 113 0.26 -2.87 12.75
CA HIS A 113 0.60 -3.19 14.12
C HIS A 113 -0.23 -4.35 14.67
N CYS A 114 -1.51 -4.37 14.40
CA CYS A 114 -2.40 -5.47 14.81
C CYS A 114 -1.99 -6.80 14.19
N LEU A 115 -1.65 -6.81 12.90
CA LEU A 115 -1.20 -8.00 12.20
C LEU A 115 0.13 -8.53 12.76
N ARG A 116 1.07 -7.64 13.04
CA ARG A 116 2.35 -8.01 13.66
C ARG A 116 2.16 -8.60 15.06
N ALA A 117 1.28 -8.01 15.85
CA ALA A 117 0.95 -8.52 17.18
C ALA A 117 0.35 -9.93 17.10
N GLN A 118 -0.51 -10.19 16.13
CA GLN A 118 -1.08 -11.53 15.90
C GLN A 118 -0.01 -12.54 15.48
N GLU A 119 0.91 -12.18 14.60
CA GLU A 119 2.03 -13.04 14.19
C GLU A 119 2.91 -13.42 15.37
N VAL A 120 3.30 -12.44 16.18
CA VAL A 120 4.11 -12.67 17.39
C VAL A 120 3.38 -13.59 18.37
N SER A 121 2.08 -13.36 18.57
CA SER A 121 1.25 -14.22 19.42
C SER A 121 1.19 -15.65 18.92
N SER A 122 1.02 -15.85 17.61
CA SER A 122 1.01 -17.17 16.98
C SER A 122 2.33 -17.90 17.14
N VAL A 123 3.44 -17.21 16.96
CA VAL A 123 4.79 -17.78 17.14
C VAL A 123 5.03 -18.16 18.60
N SER A 124 4.59 -17.33 19.54
CA SER A 124 4.73 -17.62 20.98
C SER A 124 3.89 -18.81 21.44
N ALA A 125 2.78 -19.09 20.75
CA ALA A 125 1.88 -20.18 21.07
C ALA A 125 2.33 -21.53 20.50
N LEU A 126 3.35 -21.57 19.65
CA LEU A 126 3.86 -22.82 19.11
C LEU A 126 4.55 -23.64 20.21
N PRO A 127 4.22 -24.93 20.36
CA PRO A 127 4.92 -25.79 21.31
C PRO A 127 6.37 -25.98 20.90
N ILE A 128 7.25 -25.87 21.86
CA ILE A 128 8.68 -26.08 21.66
C ILE A 128 8.98 -27.56 21.55
#